data_53617454b49d23cf65aae31de7e64343
#
_entry.id   53617454b49d23cf65aae31de7e64343
#
_cell.length_a   1.000
_cell.length_b   1.000
_cell.length_c   1.000
_cell.angle_alpha   90.00
_cell.angle_beta   90.00
_cell.angle_gamma   90.00
#
_symmetry.space_group_name_H-M   'P 1'
#
loop_
_entity.id
_entity.type
_entity.pdbx_description
1 polymer ?
#
loop_
_entity_poly.entity_id
_entity_poly.type
_entity_poly.pdbx_seq_one_letter_code
_entity_poly.pdbx_strand_id
1 'polypeptide(L)'
;IAEKDRRDFSLFVDEFQNFATDSFATILSEARKYKLALTMANQYIAQMSDEVGAAVFGNVGSLVSFQVGIDDAKVLSQQLDEDRILPIHLASLPKYKIYNRIMVDGMATPVFSADTLPPPNEESSFEEMEKRAQKIINFSRQRYAKPKSVVEDKIHRWTIQG
;
A
#
# COMPACT_ATOMS: atom_id res chain seq x y z
N ILE A 1 22.73 -9.53 -8.35
CA ILE A 1 23.23 -8.19 -7.91
C ILE A 1 23.49 -8.28 -6.42
N ALA A 2 24.70 -7.86 -5.98
CA ALA A 2 25.04 -7.85 -4.57
C ALA A 2 24.09 -6.89 -3.81
N GLU A 3 23.80 -7.19 -2.53
CA GLU A 3 22.81 -6.44 -1.74
C GLU A 3 23.09 -4.92 -1.70
N LYS A 4 24.37 -4.54 -1.58
CA LYS A 4 24.79 -3.13 -1.58
C LYS A 4 24.48 -2.38 -2.89
N ASP A 5 24.39 -3.10 -4.00
CA ASP A 5 24.18 -2.54 -5.34
C ASP A 5 22.69 -2.58 -5.77
N ARG A 6 21.80 -3.10 -4.92
CA ARG A 6 20.36 -3.13 -5.17
C ARG A 6 19.79 -1.71 -5.02
N ARG A 7 18.86 -1.36 -5.90
CA ARG A 7 18.08 -0.12 -5.78
C ARG A 7 16.89 -0.34 -4.87
N ASP A 8 16.53 0.68 -4.12
CA ASP A 8 15.30 0.67 -3.34
C ASP A 8 14.10 0.61 -4.28
N PHE A 9 13.13 -0.24 -3.93
CA PHE A 9 11.90 -0.40 -4.67
C PHE A 9 10.72 -0.28 -3.70
N SER A 10 9.81 0.66 -3.97
CA SER A 10 8.59 0.84 -3.17
C SER A 10 7.42 0.19 -3.89
N LEU A 11 6.73 -0.71 -3.20
CA LEU A 11 5.52 -1.37 -3.67
C LEU A 11 4.35 -0.97 -2.77
N PHE A 12 3.31 -0.42 -3.38
CA PHE A 12 2.06 -0.07 -2.71
C PHE A 12 0.99 -1.06 -3.13
N VAL A 13 0.35 -1.72 -2.17
CA VAL A 13 -0.69 -2.70 -2.40
C VAL A 13 -1.96 -2.25 -1.68
N ASP A 14 -2.93 -1.82 -2.45
CA ASP A 14 -4.28 -1.55 -1.95
C ASP A 14 -5.11 -2.82 -1.97
N GLU A 15 -6.11 -2.92 -1.07
CA GLU A 15 -6.95 -4.12 -0.93
C GLU A 15 -6.10 -5.39 -0.76
N PHE A 16 -5.07 -5.32 0.10
CA PHE A 16 -4.06 -6.38 0.27
C PHE A 16 -4.68 -7.75 0.54
N GLN A 17 -5.83 -7.82 1.23
CA GLN A 17 -6.53 -9.07 1.50
C GLN A 17 -6.83 -9.90 0.24
N ASN A 18 -6.93 -9.27 -0.93
CA ASN A 18 -7.16 -9.97 -2.20
C ASN A 18 -5.90 -10.65 -2.74
N PHE A 19 -4.74 -10.29 -2.22
CA PHE A 19 -3.41 -10.81 -2.62
C PHE A 19 -2.73 -11.60 -1.50
N ALA A 20 -3.38 -11.73 -0.35
CA ALA A 20 -2.86 -12.36 0.87
C ALA A 20 -2.77 -13.88 0.71
N THR A 21 -1.71 -14.34 0.06
CA THR A 21 -1.40 -15.77 -0.12
C THR A 21 -0.19 -16.17 0.73
N ASP A 22 -0.02 -17.47 0.98
CA ASP A 22 1.14 -18.01 1.73
C ASP A 22 2.47 -17.63 1.05
N SER A 23 2.49 -17.56 -0.29
CA SER A 23 3.66 -17.08 -1.03
C SER A 23 4.01 -15.63 -0.68
N PHE A 24 3.02 -14.80 -0.34
CA PHE A 24 3.25 -13.43 0.06
C PHE A 24 3.86 -13.33 1.47
N ALA A 25 3.54 -14.25 2.38
CA ALA A 25 4.19 -14.34 3.68
C ALA A 25 5.71 -14.53 3.55
N THR A 26 6.15 -15.35 2.58
CA THR A 26 7.57 -15.51 2.25
C THR A 26 8.19 -14.20 1.72
N ILE A 27 7.47 -13.48 0.85
CA ILE A 27 7.94 -12.18 0.33
C ILE A 27 8.12 -11.17 1.47
N LEU A 28 7.17 -11.09 2.41
CA LEU A 28 7.24 -10.20 3.56
C LEU A 28 8.48 -10.46 4.42
N SER A 29 8.80 -11.73 4.70
CA SER A 29 9.95 -12.10 5.51
C SER A 29 11.30 -11.78 4.83
N GLU A 30 11.34 -11.73 3.51
CA GLU A 30 12.57 -11.48 2.73
C GLU A 30 12.67 -10.08 2.13
N ALA A 31 11.61 -9.28 2.16
CA ALA A 31 11.49 -7.98 1.49
C ALA A 31 12.69 -7.05 1.77
N ARG A 32 13.13 -7.00 3.03
CA ARG A 32 14.26 -6.16 3.46
C ARG A 32 15.56 -6.52 2.74
N LYS A 33 15.85 -7.79 2.56
CA LYS A 33 17.05 -8.30 1.87
C LYS A 33 17.11 -7.84 0.41
N TYR A 34 15.94 -7.63 -0.20
CA TYR A 34 15.83 -7.16 -1.59
C TYR A 34 15.65 -5.65 -1.71
N LYS A 35 15.75 -4.90 -0.61
CA LYS A 35 15.46 -3.46 -0.55
C LYS A 35 14.04 -3.12 -1.06
N LEU A 36 13.10 -4.03 -0.78
CA LEU A 36 11.69 -3.84 -1.08
C LEU A 36 11.00 -3.19 0.11
N ALA A 37 10.51 -1.97 -0.06
CA ALA A 37 9.67 -1.27 0.88
C ALA A 37 8.20 -1.51 0.51
N LEU A 38 7.45 -2.18 1.39
CA LEU A 38 6.04 -2.50 1.19
C LEU A 38 5.17 -1.54 1.99
N THR A 39 4.17 -0.97 1.32
CA THR A 39 3.05 -0.26 1.94
C THR A 39 1.77 -0.98 1.55
N MET A 40 1.07 -1.50 2.53
CA MET A 40 -0.13 -2.30 2.32
C MET A 40 -1.33 -1.62 2.98
N ALA A 41 -2.44 -1.52 2.27
CA ALA A 41 -3.73 -1.10 2.81
C ALA A 41 -4.68 -2.29 2.83
N ASN A 42 -5.42 -2.42 3.94
CA ASN A 42 -6.34 -3.52 4.16
C ASN A 42 -7.61 -3.01 4.85
N GLN A 43 -8.77 -3.51 4.46
CA GLN A 43 -10.05 -3.12 5.05
C GLN A 43 -10.49 -4.11 6.15
N TYR A 44 -10.17 -5.39 6.01
CA TYR A 44 -10.63 -6.45 6.92
C TYR A 44 -9.49 -7.43 7.23
N ILE A 45 -9.04 -7.44 8.47
CA ILE A 45 -8.00 -8.39 8.92
C ILE A 45 -8.52 -9.83 8.90
N ALA A 46 -9.78 -10.03 9.24
CA ALA A 46 -10.42 -11.34 9.26
C ALA A 46 -10.46 -12.09 7.91
N GLN A 47 -10.13 -11.41 6.80
CA GLN A 47 -10.02 -12.04 5.48
C GLN A 47 -8.64 -12.64 5.20
N MET A 48 -7.66 -12.34 6.03
CA MET A 48 -6.32 -12.96 5.93
C MET A 48 -6.29 -14.28 6.70
N SER A 49 -5.54 -15.26 6.19
CA SER A 49 -5.24 -16.46 6.97
C SER A 49 -4.38 -16.10 8.19
N ASP A 50 -4.43 -16.93 9.23
CA ASP A 50 -3.62 -16.73 10.44
C ASP A 50 -2.12 -16.64 10.12
N GLU A 51 -1.64 -17.44 9.15
CA GLU A 51 -0.25 -17.45 8.71
C GLU A 51 0.15 -16.12 8.07
N VAL A 52 -0.69 -15.59 7.16
CA VAL A 52 -0.43 -14.30 6.52
C VAL A 52 -0.54 -13.17 7.54
N GLY A 53 -1.53 -13.20 8.42
CA GLY A 53 -1.68 -12.21 9.50
C GLY A 53 -0.46 -12.16 10.40
N ALA A 54 0.05 -13.32 10.85
CA ALA A 54 1.27 -13.43 11.64
C ALA A 54 2.50 -12.90 10.88
N ALA A 55 2.62 -13.21 9.59
CA ALA A 55 3.71 -12.69 8.76
C ALA A 55 3.63 -11.17 8.59
N VAL A 56 2.45 -10.62 8.38
CA VAL A 56 2.23 -9.16 8.30
C VAL A 56 2.65 -8.49 9.59
N PHE A 57 2.03 -8.83 10.71
CA PHE A 57 2.28 -8.16 12.00
C PHE A 57 3.68 -8.41 12.55
N GLY A 58 4.30 -9.54 12.20
CA GLY A 58 5.68 -9.84 12.58
C GLY A 58 6.75 -9.06 11.79
N ASN A 59 6.40 -8.51 10.62
CA ASN A 59 7.36 -7.83 9.74
C ASN A 59 7.08 -6.34 9.54
N VAL A 60 5.84 -5.85 9.80
CA VAL A 60 5.54 -4.42 9.65
C VAL A 60 6.19 -3.58 10.75
N GLY A 61 6.94 -2.58 10.34
CA GLY A 61 7.56 -1.62 11.25
C GLY A 61 6.63 -0.49 11.66
N SER A 62 5.83 0.00 10.70
CA SER A 62 4.87 1.08 10.93
C SER A 62 3.45 0.59 10.74
N LEU A 63 2.56 0.95 11.65
CA LEU A 63 1.14 0.58 11.62
C LEU A 63 0.28 1.83 11.78
N VAL A 64 -0.66 2.02 10.86
CA VAL A 64 -1.64 3.10 10.85
C VAL A 64 -3.03 2.49 10.84
N SER A 65 -3.88 2.87 11.78
CA SER A 65 -5.26 2.40 11.85
C SER A 65 -6.24 3.57 11.82
N PHE A 66 -7.17 3.53 10.91
CA PHE A 66 -8.42 4.29 10.93
C PHE A 66 -9.46 3.58 11.79
N GLN A 67 -10.71 4.05 11.76
CA GLN A 67 -11.84 3.34 12.35
C GLN A 67 -12.00 1.96 11.71
N VAL A 68 -12.16 0.94 12.54
CA VAL A 68 -12.36 -0.46 12.13
C VAL A 68 -13.50 -1.11 12.89
N GLY A 69 -13.96 -2.26 12.43
CA GLY A 69 -14.91 -3.08 13.18
C GLY A 69 -14.32 -3.59 14.50
N ILE A 70 -15.18 -3.92 15.46
CA ILE A 70 -14.74 -4.30 16.83
C ILE A 70 -13.84 -5.56 16.85
N ASP A 71 -14.02 -6.49 15.95
CA ASP A 71 -13.21 -7.71 15.91
C ASP A 71 -11.80 -7.42 15.39
N ASP A 72 -11.65 -6.64 14.33
CA ASP A 72 -10.35 -6.16 13.86
C ASP A 72 -9.69 -5.23 14.90
N ALA A 73 -10.48 -4.42 15.60
CA ALA A 73 -10.00 -3.56 16.67
C ALA A 73 -9.34 -4.33 17.82
N LYS A 74 -9.82 -5.55 18.16
CA LYS A 74 -9.19 -6.42 19.16
C LYS A 74 -7.79 -6.84 18.74
N VAL A 75 -7.62 -7.21 17.48
CA VAL A 75 -6.31 -7.59 16.93
C VAL A 75 -5.38 -6.38 16.89
N LEU A 76 -5.86 -5.24 16.36
CA LEU A 76 -5.05 -4.03 16.19
C LEU A 76 -4.65 -3.40 17.53
N SER A 77 -5.50 -3.45 18.56
CA SER A 77 -5.13 -2.93 19.89
C SER A 77 -3.93 -3.68 20.46
N GLN A 78 -3.87 -5.00 20.33
CA GLN A 78 -2.73 -5.82 20.74
C GLN A 78 -1.46 -5.50 19.95
N GLN A 79 -1.61 -5.18 18.65
CA GLN A 79 -0.48 -4.85 17.80
C GLN A 79 0.04 -3.42 18.00
N LEU A 80 -0.81 -2.51 18.41
CA LEU A 80 -0.45 -1.11 18.67
C LEU A 80 0.14 -0.96 20.08
N ASP A 81 -0.70 -1.08 21.10
CA ASP A 81 -0.36 -0.99 22.52
C ASP A 81 -1.62 -1.34 23.33
N GLU A 82 -1.78 -2.59 23.74
CA GLU A 82 -3.00 -3.07 24.40
C GLU A 82 -3.27 -2.43 25.77
N ASP A 83 -2.23 -1.92 26.43
CA ASP A 83 -2.37 -1.24 27.72
C ASP A 83 -2.95 0.17 27.56
N ARG A 84 -2.75 0.81 26.41
CA ARG A 84 -3.15 2.20 26.13
C ARG A 84 -4.32 2.31 25.16
N ILE A 85 -4.40 1.41 24.19
CA ILE A 85 -5.40 1.46 23.12
C ILE A 85 -6.34 0.29 23.27
N LEU A 86 -7.51 0.55 23.88
CA LEU A 86 -8.57 -0.44 23.97
C LEU A 86 -9.27 -0.62 22.61
N PRO A 87 -9.84 -1.80 22.28
CA PRO A 87 -10.57 -2.04 21.04
C PRO A 87 -11.64 -0.98 20.74
N ILE A 88 -12.34 -0.52 21.77
CA ILE A 88 -13.38 0.50 21.62
C ILE A 88 -12.84 1.83 21.11
N HIS A 89 -11.59 2.19 21.43
CA HIS A 89 -10.97 3.41 20.93
C HIS A 89 -10.81 3.37 19.41
N LEU A 90 -10.45 2.22 18.84
CA LEU A 90 -10.33 2.00 17.40
C LEU A 90 -11.69 1.91 16.71
N ALA A 91 -12.65 1.22 17.35
CA ALA A 91 -13.99 1.04 16.79
C ALA A 91 -14.83 2.33 16.78
N SER A 92 -14.51 3.29 17.65
CA SER A 92 -15.22 4.58 17.76
C SER A 92 -14.44 5.78 17.27
N LEU A 93 -13.34 5.57 16.52
CA LEU A 93 -12.56 6.67 15.95
C LEU A 93 -13.43 7.56 15.05
N PRO A 94 -13.39 8.89 15.23
CA PRO A 94 -14.02 9.81 14.29
C PRO A 94 -13.39 9.76 12.90
N LYS A 95 -14.14 10.22 11.90
CA LYS A 95 -13.65 10.38 10.52
C LYS A 95 -12.35 11.22 10.51
N TYR A 96 -11.39 10.83 9.71
CA TYR A 96 -10.07 11.47 9.55
C TYR A 96 -9.13 11.36 10.77
N LYS A 97 -9.53 10.67 11.83
CA LYS A 97 -8.63 10.35 12.96
C LYS A 97 -7.98 9.00 12.76
N ILE A 98 -6.75 8.88 13.23
CA ILE A 98 -5.96 7.67 13.17
C ILE A 98 -5.19 7.42 14.46
N TYR A 99 -4.87 6.15 14.73
CA TYR A 99 -3.81 5.76 15.64
C TYR A 99 -2.61 5.25 14.84
N ASN A 100 -1.42 5.64 15.29
CA ASN A 100 -0.15 5.32 14.62
C ASN A 100 0.86 4.75 15.58
N ARG A 101 1.61 3.76 15.13
CA ARG A 101 2.92 3.37 15.63
C ARG A 101 3.87 3.41 14.44
N ILE A 102 4.85 4.28 14.47
CA ILE A 102 5.76 4.54 13.34
C ILE A 102 7.15 4.03 13.70
N MET A 103 7.83 3.42 12.75
CA MET A 103 9.24 3.06 12.90
C MET A 103 10.12 4.22 12.44
N VAL A 104 11.00 4.68 13.34
CA VAL A 104 11.98 5.73 13.06
C VAL A 104 13.36 5.19 13.46
N ASP A 105 14.30 5.22 12.54
CA ASP A 105 15.67 4.71 12.73
C ASP A 105 15.75 3.30 13.32
N GLY A 106 14.83 2.42 12.89
CA GLY A 106 14.76 1.05 13.35
C GLY A 106 14.10 0.82 14.72
N MET A 107 13.58 1.88 15.34
CA MET A 107 12.86 1.82 16.61
C MET A 107 11.40 2.22 16.43
N ALA A 108 10.48 1.44 17.01
CA ALA A 108 9.07 1.79 17.02
C ALA A 108 8.80 2.95 18.00
N THR A 109 8.08 3.97 17.55
CA THR A 109 7.61 5.03 18.43
C THR A 109 6.54 4.52 19.39
N PRO A 110 6.31 5.17 20.54
CA PRO A 110 5.06 4.99 21.27
C PRO A 110 3.85 5.26 20.36
N VAL A 111 2.74 4.60 20.63
CA VAL A 111 1.50 4.83 19.88
C VAL A 111 0.99 6.26 20.13
N PHE A 112 0.50 6.92 19.10
CA PHE A 112 -0.09 8.25 19.16
C PHE A 112 -1.27 8.39 18.20
N SER A 113 -2.18 9.32 18.50
CA SER A 113 -3.28 9.68 17.60
C SER A 113 -2.90 10.89 16.74
N ALA A 114 -3.48 10.97 15.55
CA ALA A 114 -3.29 12.09 14.63
C ALA A 114 -4.55 12.35 13.80
N ASP A 115 -4.59 13.52 13.19
CA ASP A 115 -5.55 13.87 12.13
C ASP A 115 -4.89 13.68 10.77
N THR A 116 -5.64 13.13 9.82
CA THR A 116 -5.16 13.06 8.43
C THR A 116 -5.36 14.40 7.73
N LEU A 117 -4.47 14.69 6.79
CA LEU A 117 -4.67 15.81 5.88
C LEU A 117 -5.84 15.52 4.92
N PRO A 118 -6.51 16.57 4.40
CA PRO A 118 -7.49 16.40 3.35
C PRO A 118 -6.86 15.80 2.09
N PRO A 119 -7.64 15.13 1.22
CA PRO A 119 -7.13 14.63 -0.05
C PRO A 119 -6.46 15.74 -0.88
N PRO A 120 -5.33 15.47 -1.55
CA PRO A 120 -4.57 16.50 -2.27
C PRO A 120 -5.33 17.26 -3.37
N ASN A 121 -6.47 16.74 -3.80
CA ASN A 121 -7.28 17.31 -4.88
C ASN A 121 -8.61 17.94 -4.38
N GLU A 122 -8.81 18.04 -3.08
CA GLU A 122 -10.09 18.54 -2.53
C GLU A 122 -10.38 19.99 -2.95
N GLU A 123 -9.32 20.79 -3.17
CA GLU A 123 -9.43 22.19 -3.62
C GLU A 123 -9.32 22.36 -5.15
N SER A 124 -9.04 21.29 -5.89
CA SER A 124 -8.86 21.36 -7.35
C SER A 124 -10.22 21.33 -8.06
N SER A 125 -10.43 22.22 -9.01
CA SER A 125 -11.61 22.15 -9.86
C SER A 125 -11.57 20.91 -10.77
N PHE A 126 -12.74 20.42 -11.19
CA PHE A 126 -12.83 19.28 -12.13
C PHE A 126 -12.03 19.53 -13.42
N GLU A 127 -12.06 20.75 -13.94
CA GLU A 127 -11.31 21.15 -15.13
C GLU A 127 -9.79 21.07 -14.95
N GLU A 128 -9.28 21.46 -13.79
CA GLU A 128 -7.84 21.36 -13.47
C GLU A 128 -7.40 19.91 -13.34
N MET A 129 -8.22 19.06 -12.71
CA MET A 129 -7.98 17.62 -12.61
C MET A 129 -7.94 16.96 -13.99
N GLU A 130 -8.87 17.30 -14.88
CA GLU A 130 -8.92 16.76 -16.24
C GLU A 130 -7.71 17.21 -17.07
N LYS A 131 -7.31 18.49 -17.00
CA LYS A 131 -6.10 19.01 -17.64
C LYS A 131 -4.84 18.30 -17.14
N ARG A 132 -4.77 18.04 -15.82
CA ARG A 132 -3.63 17.31 -15.22
C ARG A 132 -3.61 15.85 -15.69
N ALA A 133 -4.74 15.17 -15.67
CA ALA A 133 -4.86 13.79 -16.16
C ALA A 133 -4.43 13.69 -17.62
N GLN A 134 -4.89 14.60 -18.49
CA GLN A 134 -4.54 14.61 -19.89
C GLN A 134 -3.03 14.84 -20.14
N LYS A 135 -2.38 15.71 -19.35
CA LYS A 135 -0.92 15.89 -19.40
C LYS A 135 -0.18 14.60 -19.07
N ILE A 136 -0.60 13.91 -18.01
CA ILE A 136 0.02 12.64 -17.58
C ILE A 136 -0.16 11.56 -18.65
N ILE A 137 -1.37 11.43 -19.20
CA ILE A 137 -1.68 10.48 -20.28
C ILE A 137 -0.81 10.74 -21.51
N ASN A 138 -0.72 12.00 -21.94
CA ASN A 138 0.06 12.37 -23.12
C ASN A 138 1.56 12.11 -22.90
N PHE A 139 2.10 12.47 -21.74
CA PHE A 139 3.50 12.20 -21.38
C PHE A 139 3.78 10.69 -21.35
N SER A 140 2.92 9.91 -20.74
CA SER A 140 3.05 8.45 -20.68
C SER A 140 3.02 7.82 -22.08
N ARG A 141 2.06 8.26 -22.91
CA ARG A 141 1.94 7.77 -24.30
C ARG A 141 3.17 8.09 -25.14
N GLN A 142 3.71 9.30 -25.03
CA GLN A 142 4.91 9.69 -25.77
C GLN A 142 6.14 8.88 -25.34
N ARG A 143 6.26 8.58 -24.05
CA ARG A 143 7.45 7.91 -23.51
C ARG A 143 7.40 6.39 -23.61
N TYR A 144 6.23 5.78 -23.42
CA TYR A 144 6.10 4.33 -23.23
C TYR A 144 5.20 3.63 -24.23
N ALA A 145 4.51 4.35 -25.09
CA ALA A 145 3.60 3.76 -26.07
C ALA A 145 4.02 4.06 -27.51
N LYS A 146 3.46 3.29 -28.42
CA LYS A 146 3.52 3.53 -29.86
C LYS A 146 2.11 3.66 -30.39
N PRO A 147 1.86 4.46 -31.44
CA PRO A 147 0.56 4.53 -32.09
C PRO A 147 0.07 3.12 -32.49
N LYS A 148 -1.21 2.87 -32.30
CA LYS A 148 -1.83 1.58 -32.59
C LYS A 148 -1.58 1.13 -34.02
N SER A 149 -1.73 2.03 -35.00
CA SER A 149 -1.47 1.78 -36.42
C SER A 149 -0.04 1.27 -36.68
N VAL A 150 0.96 1.86 -36.04
CA VAL A 150 2.37 1.43 -36.19
C VAL A 150 2.59 0.02 -35.67
N VAL A 151 1.89 -0.36 -34.59
CA VAL A 151 1.96 -1.71 -34.02
C VAL A 151 1.24 -2.70 -34.90
N GLU A 152 0.04 -2.37 -35.36
CA GLU A 152 -0.78 -3.19 -36.27
C GLU A 152 -0.06 -3.45 -37.61
N ASP A 153 0.56 -2.41 -38.19
CA ASP A 153 1.38 -2.55 -39.42
C ASP A 153 2.57 -3.49 -39.23
N LYS A 154 3.19 -3.46 -38.04
CA LYS A 154 4.28 -4.40 -37.73
C LYS A 154 3.79 -5.83 -37.60
N ILE A 155 2.69 -6.04 -36.90
CA ILE A 155 2.09 -7.38 -36.73
C ILE A 155 1.70 -7.91 -38.12
N HIS A 156 1.01 -7.11 -38.93
CA HIS A 156 0.57 -7.51 -40.27
C HIS A 156 1.75 -7.91 -41.18
N ARG A 157 2.82 -7.11 -41.21
CA ARG A 157 4.04 -7.45 -41.95
C ARG A 157 4.69 -8.74 -41.47
N TRP A 158 4.67 -9.00 -40.17
CA TRP A 158 5.25 -10.22 -39.59
C TRP A 158 4.40 -11.47 -39.94
N THR A 159 3.08 -11.33 -39.96
CA THR A 159 2.15 -12.42 -40.31
C THR A 159 2.18 -12.80 -41.79
N ILE A 160 2.55 -11.88 -42.69
CA ILE A 160 2.60 -12.14 -44.14
C ILE A 160 3.96 -12.74 -44.57
N GLN A 161 5.02 -12.58 -43.80
CA GLN A 161 6.37 -13.07 -44.08
C GLN A 161 6.69 -14.42 -43.43
N GLY A 162 5.82 -15.01 -42.66
CA GLY A 162 5.91 -16.36 -42.08
C GLY A 162 4.90 -17.28 -42.73
#